data_caea00e92c6df2a7e7721710232acdd7
#
_entry.id   caea00e92c6df2a7e7721710232acdd7
#
_cell.length_a   1.000
_cell.length_b   1.000
_cell.length_c   1.000
_cell.angle_alpha   90.00
_cell.angle_beta   90.00
_cell.angle_gamma   90.00
#
_symmetry.space_group_name_H-M   'P 1'
#
loop_
_entity.id
_entity.type
_entity.pdbx_description
1 polymer ?
#
loop_
_entity_poly.entity_id
_entity_poly.type
_entity_poly.pdbx_seq_one_letter_code
_entity_poly.pdbx_strand_id
1 'polypeptide(L)'
;MTTLPDSLTSALPSRERRSPGLELEDGRWMVAAKSGLYVFGAEASSTDREPTPEVFPWYGVARARWEAEGSLFALEWVDPARPALAGRGKGAPEDFMRHTSEFVNRSIVLHSQVEVGNGTTVAAWVRRGEDGLFSVLTADGPLDADGQREADALEARVRDAVGLD
;
A
#
# COMPACT_ATOMS: atom_id res chain seq x y z
N MET A 1 -17.99 -5.75 -13.34
CA MET A 1 -17.78 -4.65 -12.37
C MET A 1 -18.35 -5.08 -11.04
N THR A 2 -17.53 -5.12 -10.03
CA THR A 2 -17.97 -5.49 -8.68
C THR A 2 -18.58 -4.27 -8.00
N THR A 3 -19.86 -4.33 -7.68
CA THR A 3 -20.57 -3.21 -7.05
C THR A 3 -20.41 -3.29 -5.54
N LEU A 4 -19.91 -2.21 -4.95
CA LEU A 4 -19.79 -2.09 -3.50
C LEU A 4 -21.19 -2.02 -2.87
N PRO A 5 -21.46 -2.73 -1.76
CA PRO A 5 -22.73 -2.61 -1.04
C PRO A 5 -23.03 -1.17 -0.63
N ASP A 6 -24.30 -0.78 -0.63
CA ASP A 6 -24.73 0.59 -0.31
C ASP A 6 -24.30 1.03 1.10
N SER A 7 -24.29 0.11 2.06
CA SER A 7 -23.84 0.37 3.43
C SER A 7 -22.35 0.77 3.47
N LEU A 8 -21.52 0.10 2.69
CA LEU A 8 -20.09 0.42 2.59
C LEU A 8 -19.84 1.68 1.78
N THR A 9 -20.60 1.87 0.69
CA THR A 9 -20.54 3.09 -0.12
C THR A 9 -20.86 4.33 0.71
N SER A 10 -21.87 4.23 1.59
CA SER A 10 -22.26 5.34 2.47
C SER A 10 -21.19 5.70 3.49
N ALA A 11 -20.38 4.74 3.92
CA ALA A 11 -19.27 4.96 4.85
C ALA A 11 -18.04 5.63 4.22
N LEU A 12 -17.97 5.68 2.89
CA LEU A 12 -16.90 6.38 2.18
C LEU A 12 -17.17 7.89 2.11
N PRO A 13 -16.11 8.72 2.10
CA PRO A 13 -16.25 10.14 1.77
C PRO A 13 -16.97 10.31 0.43
N SER A 14 -17.81 11.32 0.31
CA SER A 14 -18.66 11.54 -0.87
C SER A 14 -17.92 11.50 -2.20
N ARG A 15 -16.70 12.07 -2.21
CA ARG A 15 -15.82 12.10 -3.39
C ARG A 15 -15.25 10.73 -3.78
N GLU A 16 -15.27 9.76 -2.84
CA GLU A 16 -14.67 8.43 -3.04
C GLU A 16 -15.71 7.33 -3.31
N ARG A 17 -17.00 7.64 -3.28
CA ARG A 17 -18.09 6.66 -3.41
C ARG A 17 -18.16 5.93 -4.76
N ARG A 18 -17.45 6.45 -5.77
CA ARG A 18 -17.35 5.83 -7.10
C ARG A 18 -16.03 5.07 -7.31
N SER A 19 -15.21 4.97 -6.28
CA SER A 19 -13.95 4.25 -6.35
C SER A 19 -14.20 2.75 -6.50
N PRO A 20 -13.38 2.04 -7.30
CA PRO A 20 -13.57 0.62 -7.52
C PRO A 20 -13.25 -0.19 -6.27
N GLY A 21 -14.06 -1.21 -6.02
CA GLY A 21 -13.91 -2.14 -4.91
C GLY A 21 -13.58 -3.56 -5.36
N LEU A 22 -13.01 -4.32 -4.44
CA LEU A 22 -12.76 -5.76 -4.56
C LEU A 22 -13.28 -6.47 -3.32
N GLU A 23 -14.20 -7.39 -3.51
CA GLU A 23 -14.65 -8.30 -2.45
C GLU A 23 -13.68 -9.47 -2.34
N LEU A 24 -13.29 -9.82 -1.12
CA LEU A 24 -12.54 -11.04 -0.84
C LEU A 24 -13.47 -12.18 -0.42
N GLU A 25 -13.06 -13.42 -0.65
CA GLU A 25 -13.84 -14.62 -0.29
C GLU A 25 -14.12 -14.72 1.21
N ASP A 26 -13.28 -14.13 2.05
CA ASP A 26 -13.46 -14.07 3.51
C ASP A 26 -14.44 -12.98 3.97
N GLY A 27 -15.04 -12.25 3.05
CA GLY A 27 -16.04 -11.20 3.33
C GLY A 27 -15.47 -9.80 3.50
N ARG A 28 -14.16 -9.61 3.50
CA ARG A 28 -13.55 -8.28 3.50
C ARG A 28 -13.81 -7.58 2.17
N TRP A 29 -13.90 -6.26 2.22
CA TRP A 29 -13.94 -5.40 1.04
C TRP A 29 -12.79 -4.42 1.05
N MET A 30 -12.19 -4.22 -0.11
CA MET A 30 -11.16 -3.23 -0.33
C MET A 30 -11.62 -2.24 -1.38
N VAL A 31 -11.32 -0.96 -1.18
CA VAL A 31 -11.70 0.12 -2.10
C VAL A 31 -10.46 0.94 -2.45
N ALA A 32 -10.14 1.00 -3.73
CA ALA A 32 -9.01 1.77 -4.24
C ALA A 32 -9.46 3.22 -4.50
N ALA A 33 -9.42 4.03 -3.46
CA ALA A 33 -9.79 5.44 -3.50
C ALA A 33 -8.56 6.33 -3.72
N LYS A 34 -8.76 7.54 -4.22
CA LYS A 34 -7.68 8.50 -4.44
C LYS A 34 -6.94 8.84 -3.15
N SER A 35 -7.66 8.95 -2.03
CA SER A 35 -7.09 9.30 -0.73
C SER A 35 -6.40 8.14 -0.02
N GLY A 36 -6.58 6.90 -0.47
CA GLY A 36 -5.98 5.71 0.13
C GLY A 36 -6.73 4.43 -0.17
N LEU A 37 -6.21 3.34 0.34
CA LEU A 37 -6.88 2.05 0.34
C LEU A 37 -7.78 1.94 1.57
N TYR A 38 -9.08 1.77 1.33
CA TYR A 38 -10.07 1.54 2.38
C TYR A 38 -10.30 0.03 2.52
N VAL A 39 -10.18 -0.49 3.73
CA VAL A 39 -10.39 -1.91 4.02
C VAL A 39 -11.50 -2.06 5.05
N PHE A 40 -12.59 -2.70 4.63
CA PHE A 40 -13.71 -3.05 5.50
C PHE A 40 -13.54 -4.49 5.99
N GLY A 41 -13.75 -4.72 7.27
CA GLY A 41 -13.74 -6.07 7.85
C GLY A 41 -14.86 -6.95 7.32
N ALA A 42 -14.73 -8.27 7.49
CA ALA A 42 -15.69 -9.26 6.99
C ALA A 42 -17.14 -9.05 7.50
N GLU A 43 -17.31 -8.44 8.65
CA GLU A 43 -18.62 -8.20 9.29
C GLU A 43 -19.24 -6.84 8.92
N ALA A 44 -18.51 -6.01 8.18
CA ALA A 44 -18.92 -4.63 7.91
C ALA A 44 -20.26 -4.52 7.13
N SER A 45 -20.55 -5.49 6.27
CA SER A 45 -21.78 -5.52 5.47
C SER A 45 -22.98 -6.15 6.20
N SER A 46 -22.76 -6.77 7.36
CA SER A 46 -23.79 -7.56 8.09
C SER A 46 -24.20 -6.97 9.43
N THR A 47 -23.63 -5.85 9.86
CA THR A 47 -23.93 -5.21 11.14
C THR A 47 -24.87 -4.02 11.00
N ASP A 48 -25.74 -3.82 12.00
CA ASP A 48 -26.62 -2.63 12.09
C ASP A 48 -25.84 -1.34 12.43
N ARG A 49 -24.54 -1.46 12.64
CA ARG A 49 -23.65 -0.31 12.90
C ARG A 49 -23.07 0.20 11.59
N GLU A 50 -22.87 1.50 11.52
CA GLU A 50 -22.15 2.11 10.41
C GLU A 50 -20.74 1.50 10.31
N PRO A 51 -20.37 0.90 9.17
CA PRO A 51 -19.08 0.25 9.00
C PRO A 51 -17.96 1.29 9.00
N THR A 52 -16.93 1.02 9.78
CA THR A 52 -15.74 1.89 9.84
C THR A 52 -14.57 1.19 9.17
N PRO A 53 -14.10 1.69 8.01
CA PRO A 53 -12.95 1.11 7.34
C PRO A 53 -11.63 1.50 8.01
N GLU A 54 -10.62 0.65 7.88
CA GLU A 54 -9.24 1.09 8.02
C GLU A 54 -8.81 1.78 6.73
N VAL A 55 -8.04 2.86 6.85
CA VAL A 55 -7.56 3.63 5.69
C VAL A 55 -6.04 3.61 5.67
N PHE A 56 -5.49 3.15 4.57
CA PHE A 56 -4.05 3.07 4.36
C PHE A 56 -3.62 4.04 3.27
N PRO A 57 -2.73 4.98 3.57
CA PRO A 57 -2.22 5.88 2.55
C PRO A 57 -1.37 5.12 1.53
N TRP A 58 -1.46 5.52 0.26
CA TRP A 58 -0.73 4.85 -0.83
C TRP A 58 0.78 4.89 -0.66
N TYR A 59 1.32 5.92 -0.01
CA TYR A 59 2.75 6.00 0.27
C TYR A 59 3.26 4.94 1.26
N GLY A 60 2.39 4.23 1.94
CA GLY A 60 2.73 3.08 2.78
C GLY A 60 2.76 1.75 2.02
N VAL A 61 2.32 1.73 0.76
CA VAL A 61 2.25 0.54 -0.07
C VAL A 61 3.48 0.47 -0.98
N ALA A 62 4.22 -0.63 -0.90
CA ALA A 62 5.36 -0.89 -1.77
C ALA A 62 4.91 -1.46 -3.12
N ARG A 63 4.01 -2.43 -3.09
CA ARG A 63 3.55 -3.14 -4.29
C ARG A 63 2.21 -3.81 -4.06
N ALA A 64 1.39 -3.86 -5.11
CA ALA A 64 0.20 -4.69 -5.17
C ALA A 64 0.25 -5.60 -6.39
N ARG A 65 -0.22 -6.83 -6.25
CA ARG A 65 -0.24 -7.81 -7.33
C ARG A 65 -1.50 -8.64 -7.30
N TRP A 66 -1.85 -9.16 -8.47
CA TRP A 66 -2.93 -10.10 -8.68
C TRP A 66 -2.38 -11.35 -9.38
N GLU A 67 -2.64 -12.50 -8.78
CA GLU A 67 -2.36 -13.79 -9.37
C GLU A 67 -3.66 -14.37 -9.92
N ALA A 68 -3.75 -14.46 -11.24
CA ALA A 68 -4.99 -14.84 -11.93
C ALA A 68 -5.41 -16.28 -11.66
N GLU A 69 -4.45 -17.21 -11.63
CA GLU A 69 -4.72 -18.65 -11.46
C GLU A 69 -5.43 -18.95 -10.12
N GLY A 70 -4.99 -18.31 -9.03
CA GLY A 70 -5.58 -18.46 -7.71
C GLY A 70 -6.58 -17.37 -7.33
N SER A 71 -6.81 -16.39 -8.21
CA SER A 71 -7.57 -15.17 -7.89
C SER A 71 -7.05 -14.48 -6.62
N LEU A 72 -5.74 -14.51 -6.43
CA LEU A 72 -5.08 -14.04 -5.22
C LEU A 72 -4.63 -12.59 -5.35
N PHE A 73 -5.19 -11.73 -4.51
CA PHE A 73 -4.68 -10.38 -4.27
C PHE A 73 -3.63 -10.39 -3.18
N ALA A 74 -2.52 -9.68 -3.39
CA ALA A 74 -1.50 -9.46 -2.37
C ALA A 74 -0.97 -8.03 -2.47
N LEU A 75 -0.84 -7.38 -1.31
CA LEU A 75 -0.31 -6.04 -1.16
C LEU A 75 0.80 -6.07 -0.12
N GLU A 76 1.97 -5.59 -0.51
CA GLU A 76 3.15 -5.49 0.34
C GLU A 76 3.34 -4.05 0.80
N TRP A 77 3.71 -3.89 2.06
CA TRP A 77 3.95 -2.59 2.66
C TRP A 77 5.40 -2.14 2.45
N VAL A 78 5.62 -0.84 2.51
CA VAL A 78 6.98 -0.27 2.55
C VAL A 78 7.72 -0.77 3.80
N ASP A 79 7.03 -0.88 4.93
CA ASP A 79 7.57 -1.51 6.14
C ASP A 79 7.62 -3.03 5.98
N PRO A 80 8.81 -3.64 5.87
CA PRO A 80 8.96 -5.08 5.67
C PRO A 80 8.54 -5.92 6.90
N ALA A 81 8.45 -5.32 8.07
CA ALA A 81 7.99 -6.01 9.28
C ALA A 81 6.47 -6.22 9.30
N ARG A 82 5.74 -5.48 8.47
CA ARG A 82 4.30 -5.57 8.42
C ARG A 82 3.85 -6.72 7.51
N PRO A 83 2.99 -7.65 8.01
CA PRO A 83 2.49 -8.75 7.18
C PRO A 83 1.73 -8.23 5.95
N ALA A 84 1.95 -8.88 4.81
CA ALA A 84 1.24 -8.54 3.58
C ALA A 84 -0.29 -8.64 3.76
N LEU A 85 -1.02 -7.73 3.14
CA LEU A 85 -2.47 -7.82 3.04
C LEU A 85 -2.80 -8.71 1.84
N ALA A 86 -3.38 -9.87 2.09
CA ALA A 86 -3.66 -10.83 1.04
C ALA A 86 -5.02 -11.50 1.22
N GLY A 87 -5.58 -11.99 0.12
CA GLY A 87 -6.81 -12.75 0.12
C GLY A 87 -7.26 -13.12 -1.28
N ARG A 88 -8.15 -14.10 -1.39
CA ARG A 88 -8.76 -14.47 -2.65
C ARG A 88 -9.88 -13.50 -2.99
N GLY A 89 -9.84 -12.95 -4.19
CA GLY A 89 -10.86 -12.03 -4.68
C GLY A 89 -12.05 -12.74 -5.30
N LYS A 90 -13.18 -12.09 -5.23
CA LYS A 90 -14.40 -12.46 -5.97
C LYS A 90 -14.61 -11.47 -7.12
N GLY A 91 -15.10 -11.97 -8.24
CA GLY A 91 -15.46 -11.15 -9.39
C GLY A 91 -14.27 -10.60 -10.18
N ALA A 92 -14.49 -9.49 -10.87
CA ALA A 92 -13.54 -8.89 -11.79
C ALA A 92 -12.61 -7.90 -11.06
N PRO A 93 -11.29 -8.14 -11.02
CA PRO A 93 -10.35 -7.29 -10.30
C PRO A 93 -9.80 -6.11 -11.12
N GLU A 94 -10.08 -6.02 -12.41
CA GLU A 94 -9.35 -5.20 -13.36
C GLU A 94 -9.37 -3.71 -12.99
N ASP A 95 -10.54 -3.15 -12.70
CA ASP A 95 -10.66 -1.74 -12.33
C ASP A 95 -10.01 -1.42 -11.00
N PHE A 96 -10.21 -2.30 -10.02
CA PHE A 96 -9.57 -2.16 -8.71
C PHE A 96 -8.04 -2.22 -8.82
N MET A 97 -7.51 -3.21 -9.54
CA MET A 97 -6.06 -3.36 -9.71
C MET A 97 -5.44 -2.22 -10.52
N ARG A 98 -6.13 -1.74 -11.55
CA ARG A 98 -5.66 -0.60 -12.34
C ARG A 98 -5.53 0.65 -11.49
N HIS A 99 -6.54 1.00 -10.70
CA HIS A 99 -6.50 2.15 -9.81
C HIS A 99 -5.46 1.98 -8.69
N THR A 100 -5.40 0.80 -8.09
CA THR A 100 -4.40 0.49 -7.06
C THR A 100 -2.99 0.70 -7.59
N SER A 101 -2.67 0.13 -8.75
CA SER A 101 -1.35 0.29 -9.38
C SER A 101 -1.05 1.74 -9.73
N GLU A 102 -2.02 2.47 -10.26
CA GLU A 102 -1.87 3.89 -10.60
C GLU A 102 -1.56 4.74 -9.34
N PHE A 103 -2.30 4.54 -8.26
CA PHE A 103 -2.10 5.31 -7.04
C PHE A 103 -0.79 4.95 -6.33
N VAL A 104 -0.42 3.68 -6.29
CA VAL A 104 0.88 3.25 -5.76
C VAL A 104 2.01 3.88 -6.57
N ASN A 105 1.98 3.76 -7.88
CA ASN A 105 3.01 4.30 -8.76
C ASN A 105 3.15 5.82 -8.66
N ARG A 106 2.03 6.54 -8.54
CA ARG A 106 2.06 7.99 -8.32
C ARG A 106 2.71 8.40 -7.01
N SER A 107 2.61 7.57 -5.99
CA SER A 107 3.20 7.86 -4.69
C SER A 107 4.69 7.59 -4.63
N ILE A 108 5.23 6.77 -5.54
CA ILE A 108 6.65 6.45 -5.63
C ILE A 108 7.35 7.52 -6.48
N VAL A 109 8.32 8.22 -5.89
CA VAL A 109 9.16 9.19 -6.62
C VAL A 109 10.49 8.55 -6.96
N LEU A 110 11.12 7.88 -5.98
CA LEU A 110 12.39 7.20 -6.15
C LEU A 110 12.47 6.02 -5.18
N HIS A 111 13.04 4.92 -5.64
CA HIS A 111 13.34 3.75 -4.83
C HIS A 111 14.73 3.25 -5.16
N SER A 112 15.54 2.99 -4.15
CA SER A 112 16.86 2.39 -4.28
C SER A 112 17.13 1.44 -3.14
N GLN A 113 17.94 0.42 -3.40
CA GLN A 113 18.27 -0.55 -2.37
C GLN A 113 19.74 -0.97 -2.48
N VAL A 114 20.29 -1.43 -1.36
CA VAL A 114 21.64 -1.96 -1.26
C VAL A 114 21.67 -3.12 -0.27
N GLU A 115 22.45 -4.14 -0.57
CA GLU A 115 22.79 -5.18 0.40
C GLU A 115 24.04 -4.75 1.14
N VAL A 116 23.95 -4.64 2.47
CA VAL A 116 25.09 -4.29 3.32
C VAL A 116 25.91 -5.53 3.70
N GLY A 117 27.08 -5.35 4.30
CA GLY A 117 28.08 -6.39 4.48
C GLY A 117 27.64 -7.66 5.22
N ASN A 118 26.58 -7.58 6.05
CA ASN A 118 26.03 -8.75 6.75
C ASN A 118 24.87 -9.45 6.01
N GLY A 119 24.58 -9.06 4.76
CA GLY A 119 23.50 -9.63 3.95
C GLY A 119 22.13 -8.99 4.16
N THR A 120 22.01 -8.01 5.04
CA THR A 120 20.76 -7.25 5.21
C THR A 120 20.53 -6.33 4.00
N THR A 121 19.31 -6.34 3.45
CA THR A 121 18.90 -5.41 2.41
C THR A 121 18.35 -4.15 3.03
N VAL A 122 18.91 -3.02 2.64
CA VAL A 122 18.44 -1.70 3.00
C VAL A 122 17.76 -1.07 1.79
N ALA A 123 16.57 -0.54 1.96
CA ALA A 123 15.83 0.17 0.92
C ALA A 123 15.58 1.61 1.35
N ALA A 124 15.84 2.53 0.45
CA ALA A 124 15.47 3.93 0.60
C ALA A 124 14.39 4.29 -0.43
N TRP A 125 13.32 4.90 0.05
CA TRP A 125 12.19 5.35 -0.75
C TRP A 125 12.06 6.85 -0.64
N VAL A 126 11.79 7.50 -1.74
CA VAL A 126 11.20 8.84 -1.72
C VAL A 126 9.75 8.71 -2.16
N ARG A 127 8.84 9.11 -1.29
CA ARG A 127 7.41 8.97 -1.51
C ARG A 127 6.73 10.34 -1.46
N ARG A 128 5.59 10.40 -2.10
CA ARG A 128 4.74 11.59 -2.12
C ARG A 128 3.62 11.43 -1.11
N GLY A 129 3.70 12.19 -0.02
CA GLY A 129 2.66 12.29 1.00
C GLY A 129 1.77 13.51 0.81
N GLU A 130 0.92 13.77 1.79
CA GLU A 130 0.00 14.92 1.77
C GLU A 130 0.75 16.26 1.84
N ASP A 131 1.84 16.31 2.63
CA ASP A 131 2.63 17.52 2.88
C ASP A 131 3.85 17.64 1.95
N GLY A 132 3.94 16.83 0.92
CA GLY A 132 5.06 16.85 -0.02
C GLY A 132 5.86 15.56 -0.04
N LEU A 133 7.11 15.65 -0.51
CA LEU A 133 8.00 14.51 -0.58
C LEU A 133 8.64 14.22 0.78
N PHE A 134 8.82 12.95 1.07
CA PHE A 134 9.57 12.48 2.23
C PHE A 134 10.35 11.22 1.91
N SER A 135 11.41 10.93 2.66
CA SER A 135 12.17 9.69 2.54
C SER A 135 11.79 8.70 3.63
N VAL A 136 11.87 7.42 3.29
CA VAL A 136 11.72 6.31 4.23
C VAL A 136 12.89 5.37 4.01
N LEU A 137 13.55 5.01 5.10
CA LEU A 137 14.62 4.03 5.11
C LEU A 137 14.13 2.76 5.81
N THR A 138 14.28 1.62 5.17
CA THR A 138 13.88 0.32 5.72
C THR A 138 15.01 -0.69 5.62
N ALA A 139 15.03 -1.67 6.53
CA ALA A 139 15.96 -2.78 6.52
C ALA A 139 15.20 -4.08 6.80
N ASP A 140 15.56 -5.15 6.10
CA ASP A 140 14.97 -6.47 6.31
C ASP A 140 15.68 -7.33 7.37
N GLY A 141 16.65 -6.76 8.06
CA GLY A 141 17.41 -7.40 9.12
C GLY A 141 18.20 -6.39 9.96
N PRO A 142 19.05 -6.89 10.88
CA PRO A 142 19.84 -6.03 11.75
C PRO A 142 20.95 -5.29 10.97
N LEU A 143 21.32 -4.11 11.45
CA LEU A 143 22.43 -3.33 10.92
C LEU A 143 23.52 -3.21 11.98
N ASP A 144 24.76 -3.48 11.58
CA ASP A 144 25.94 -3.10 12.34
C ASP A 144 26.31 -1.63 12.08
N ALA A 145 27.38 -1.14 12.70
CA ALA A 145 27.79 0.25 12.54
C ALA A 145 28.15 0.61 11.09
N ASP A 146 28.76 -0.31 10.34
CA ASP A 146 29.08 -0.12 8.93
C ASP A 146 27.82 -0.14 8.05
N GLY A 147 26.93 -1.09 8.30
CA GLY A 147 25.63 -1.18 7.63
C GLY A 147 24.78 0.06 7.86
N GLN A 148 24.77 0.61 9.06
CA GLN A 148 24.07 1.86 9.36
C GLN A 148 24.64 3.04 8.56
N ARG A 149 25.97 3.14 8.45
CA ARG A 149 26.60 4.19 7.63
C ARG A 149 26.25 4.06 6.15
N GLU A 150 26.19 2.83 5.63
CA GLU A 150 25.76 2.58 4.24
C GLU A 150 24.28 2.95 4.04
N ALA A 151 23.43 2.63 5.02
CA ALA A 151 22.01 3.00 5.00
C ALA A 151 21.82 4.52 4.99
N ASP A 152 22.51 5.23 5.87
CA ASP A 152 22.45 6.69 5.95
C ASP A 152 22.96 7.34 4.65
N ALA A 153 24.02 6.78 4.05
CA ALA A 153 24.53 7.24 2.78
C ALA A 153 23.57 6.99 1.61
N LEU A 154 22.84 5.87 1.64
CA LEU A 154 21.81 5.58 0.65
C LEU A 154 20.67 6.58 0.75
N GLU A 155 20.18 6.86 1.96
CA GLU A 155 19.11 7.84 2.18
C GLU A 155 19.54 9.23 1.72
N ALA A 156 20.75 9.66 2.10
CA ALA A 156 21.28 10.95 1.67
C ALA A 156 21.31 11.09 0.15
N ARG A 157 21.72 10.04 -0.57
CA ARG A 157 21.76 10.05 -2.04
C ARG A 157 20.37 10.17 -2.67
N VAL A 158 19.36 9.44 -2.15
CA VAL A 158 18.02 9.53 -2.72
C VAL A 158 17.34 10.86 -2.39
N ARG A 159 17.61 11.44 -1.23
CA ARG A 159 17.15 12.78 -0.86
C ARG A 159 17.74 13.86 -1.77
N ASP A 160 19.06 13.82 -1.97
CA ASP A 160 19.77 14.75 -2.84
C ASP A 160 19.28 14.66 -4.29
N ALA A 161 19.05 13.44 -4.79
CA ALA A 161 18.56 13.21 -6.16
C ALA A 161 17.21 13.88 -6.46
N VAL A 162 16.37 14.14 -5.45
CA VAL A 162 15.06 14.76 -5.59
C VAL A 162 14.98 16.16 -4.96
N GLY A 163 16.09 16.68 -4.45
CA GLY A 163 16.16 18.01 -3.85
C GLY A 163 15.50 18.10 -2.46
N LEU A 164 15.51 17.04 -1.70
CA LEU A 164 15.13 17.04 -0.29
C LEU A 164 16.34 17.35 0.58
N ASP A 165 16.23 18.37 1.41
CA ASP A 165 17.25 18.76 2.40
C ASP A 165 17.22 17.83 3.62
#